data_efbeda9ecff5978c970bd3c503bd6bb1
#
_entry.id   efbeda9ecff5978c970bd3c503bd6bb1
#
_cell.length_a   1.000
_cell.length_b   1.000
_cell.length_c   1.000
_cell.angle_alpha   90.00
_cell.angle_beta   90.00
_cell.angle_gamma   90.00
#
_symmetry.space_group_name_H-M   'P 1'
#
loop_
_entity.id
_entity.type
_entity.pdbx_description
1 polymer ?
#
loop_
_entity_poly.entity_id
_entity_poly.type
_entity_poly.pdbx_seq_one_letter_code
_entity_poly.pdbx_strand_id
1 'polypeptide(L)'
;MSNDRYVSPLSERYASKEMQYIFSPDKKFRTWRKLWIALAETEKELGLHITDEQIAELKEHADDINFDVAKEREKVVRHDVMSHVYAYGVQCPKAKGIIHLGATSCYVGDNTDIIIMAEALKLVRTKLINVIAELAKFADAQKAQPTLAFTHFQPAQPTTVGKRATLWLQEFEMDLEDLEYVLGSLKLLGSKGTTGTQASFLELFDGDQETIDKIDPMIAEKMGFKACYPVSGQTYSRKVDTRVMNILAGIAASAHKFSNDIRLLQHLKEVEEPFEKTQIGSSAMAYKRNPMRSERIASLSRYVMIDALNPAITSATQWFERTLDDSANKRLSIPEGF
;
A
#
# COMPACT_ATOMS: atom_id res chain seq x y z
N MET A 1 13.16 10.50 21.98
CA MET A 1 11.74 10.08 22.10
C MET A 1 11.54 9.59 23.52
N SER A 2 10.42 9.90 24.13
CA SER A 2 10.07 9.46 25.49
C SER A 2 9.79 7.95 25.48
N ASN A 3 10.35 7.21 26.44
CA ASN A 3 10.18 5.75 26.55
C ASN A 3 8.93 5.36 27.36
N ASP A 4 8.03 6.31 27.61
CA ASP A 4 6.82 6.16 28.41
C ASP A 4 5.54 5.94 27.59
N ARG A 5 5.68 5.66 26.30
CA ARG A 5 4.55 5.43 25.37
C ARG A 5 4.74 4.15 24.60
N TYR A 6 3.62 3.48 24.31
CA TYR A 6 3.64 2.36 23.37
C TYR A 6 4.00 2.83 21.97
N VAL A 7 4.95 2.17 21.35
CA VAL A 7 5.31 2.33 19.93
C VAL A 7 5.20 0.96 19.26
N SER A 8 4.57 0.91 18.10
CA SER A 8 4.40 -0.34 17.38
C SER A 8 5.75 -0.95 17.00
N PRO A 9 6.01 -2.22 17.34
CA PRO A 9 7.22 -2.93 16.89
C PRO A 9 7.34 -3.02 15.36
N LEU A 10 6.22 -2.95 14.63
CA LEU A 10 6.24 -2.91 13.17
C LEU A 10 7.08 -1.73 12.67
N SER A 11 6.81 -0.52 13.18
CA SER A 11 7.54 0.68 12.76
C SER A 11 8.97 0.73 13.29
N GLU A 12 9.23 0.25 14.53
CA GLU A 12 10.57 0.35 15.12
C GLU A 12 11.54 -0.72 14.63
N ARG A 13 11.06 -1.95 14.37
CA ARG A 13 11.92 -3.11 14.23
C ARG A 13 11.79 -3.83 12.88
N TYR A 14 10.64 -3.77 12.23
CA TYR A 14 10.33 -4.66 11.12
C TYR A 14 10.10 -3.96 9.79
N ALA A 15 9.45 -2.79 9.78
CA ALA A 15 9.21 -2.05 8.56
C ALA A 15 10.46 -1.33 8.03
N SER A 16 10.65 -1.33 6.72
CA SER A 16 11.69 -0.55 6.07
C SER A 16 11.37 0.95 6.13
N LYS A 17 12.40 1.80 6.06
CA LYS A 17 12.21 3.26 6.05
C LYS A 17 11.41 3.72 4.84
N GLU A 18 11.61 3.08 3.70
CA GLU A 18 10.90 3.38 2.46
C GLU A 18 9.40 3.09 2.61
N MET A 19 9.04 1.93 3.18
CA MET A 19 7.64 1.57 3.38
C MET A 19 6.99 2.50 4.42
N GLN A 20 7.67 2.82 5.52
CA GLN A 20 7.19 3.79 6.50
C GLN A 20 6.94 5.17 5.89
N TYR A 21 7.81 5.63 4.97
CA TYR A 21 7.60 6.89 4.29
C TYR A 21 6.37 6.87 3.38
N ILE A 22 6.15 5.79 2.63
CA ILE A 22 4.97 5.64 1.76
C ILE A 22 3.66 5.82 2.54
N PHE A 23 3.58 5.33 3.77
CA PHE A 23 2.40 5.46 4.63
C PHE A 23 2.47 6.65 5.61
N SER A 24 3.45 7.53 5.47
CA SER A 24 3.62 8.67 6.37
C SER A 24 2.59 9.77 6.12
N PRO A 25 2.28 10.59 7.14
CA PRO A 25 1.47 11.81 6.96
C PRO A 25 2.07 12.77 5.92
N ASP A 26 3.40 12.89 5.85
CA ASP A 26 4.08 13.73 4.87
C ASP A 26 3.72 13.30 3.44
N LYS A 27 3.90 12.03 3.11
CA LYS A 27 3.53 11.47 1.80
C LYS A 27 2.04 11.64 1.50
N LYS A 28 1.18 11.36 2.49
CA LYS A 28 -0.27 11.50 2.37
C LYS A 28 -0.68 12.92 1.96
N PHE A 29 -0.24 13.91 2.70
CA PHE A 29 -0.71 15.28 2.48
C PHE A 29 -0.07 15.96 1.27
N ARG A 30 1.16 15.59 0.90
CA ARG A 30 1.75 15.97 -0.40
C ARG A 30 0.93 15.39 -1.57
N THR A 31 0.45 14.16 -1.43
CA THR A 31 -0.41 13.54 -2.45
C THR A 31 -1.76 14.25 -2.54
N TRP A 32 -2.34 14.70 -1.42
CA TRP A 32 -3.55 15.52 -1.44
C TRP A 32 -3.36 16.82 -2.21
N ARG A 33 -2.25 17.54 -1.99
CA ARG A 33 -1.96 18.77 -2.74
C ARG A 33 -1.79 18.51 -4.23
N LYS A 34 -1.12 17.43 -4.62
CA LYS A 34 -1.01 17.04 -6.03
C LYS A 34 -2.38 16.75 -6.66
N LEU A 35 -3.26 16.09 -5.92
CA LEU A 35 -4.63 15.85 -6.38
C LEU A 35 -5.43 17.15 -6.52
N TRP A 36 -5.33 18.10 -5.58
CA TRP A 36 -5.97 19.40 -5.71
C TRP A 36 -5.42 20.22 -6.89
N ILE A 37 -4.11 20.16 -7.13
CA ILE A 37 -3.51 20.79 -8.31
C ILE A 37 -4.05 20.14 -9.59
N ALA A 38 -4.07 18.81 -9.68
CA ALA A 38 -4.59 18.08 -10.83
C ALA A 38 -6.07 18.40 -11.09
N LEU A 39 -6.87 18.54 -10.04
CA LEU A 39 -8.28 18.95 -10.16
C LEU A 39 -8.39 20.39 -10.72
N ALA A 40 -7.71 21.35 -10.10
CA ALA A 40 -7.78 22.75 -10.52
C ALA A 40 -7.25 22.96 -11.96
N GLU A 41 -6.18 22.27 -12.35
CA GLU A 41 -5.70 22.27 -13.74
C GLU A 41 -6.74 21.69 -14.70
N THR A 42 -7.36 20.58 -14.35
CA THR A 42 -8.40 19.94 -15.15
C THR A 42 -9.61 20.84 -15.30
N GLU A 43 -10.08 21.43 -14.22
CA GLU A 43 -11.21 22.37 -14.23
C GLU A 43 -10.93 23.61 -15.09
N LYS A 44 -9.71 24.14 -15.02
CA LYS A 44 -9.26 25.25 -15.87
C LYS A 44 -9.23 24.86 -17.34
N GLU A 45 -8.65 23.73 -17.68
CA GLU A 45 -8.56 23.22 -19.06
C GLU A 45 -9.94 22.96 -19.66
N LEU A 46 -10.92 22.64 -18.82
CA LEU A 46 -12.31 22.43 -19.20
C LEU A 46 -13.16 23.72 -19.20
N GLY A 47 -12.55 24.86 -18.89
CA GLY A 47 -13.18 26.17 -19.10
C GLY A 47 -13.68 26.88 -17.84
N LEU A 48 -13.46 26.36 -16.64
CA LEU A 48 -13.74 27.11 -15.42
C LEU A 48 -12.79 28.30 -15.24
N HIS A 49 -13.27 29.31 -14.56
CA HIS A 49 -12.56 30.58 -14.37
C HIS A 49 -11.45 30.47 -13.32
N ILE A 50 -10.38 29.74 -13.69
CA ILE A 50 -9.19 29.52 -12.88
C ILE A 50 -7.98 30.14 -13.59
N THR A 51 -7.21 30.98 -12.90
CA THR A 51 -6.09 31.69 -13.50
C THR A 51 -4.77 30.92 -13.41
N ASP A 52 -3.82 31.26 -14.29
CA ASP A 52 -2.45 30.69 -14.24
C ASP A 52 -1.75 31.03 -12.92
N GLU A 53 -2.01 32.23 -12.37
CA GLU A 53 -1.46 32.65 -11.09
C GLU A 53 -1.95 31.77 -9.93
N GLN A 54 -3.23 31.38 -9.93
CA GLN A 54 -3.77 30.48 -8.92
C GLN A 54 -3.12 29.09 -8.98
N ILE A 55 -2.98 28.55 -10.19
CA ILE A 55 -2.30 27.26 -10.37
C ILE A 55 -0.82 27.34 -9.97
N ALA A 56 -0.13 28.41 -10.33
CA ALA A 56 1.28 28.63 -9.96
C ALA A 56 1.45 28.68 -8.44
N GLU A 57 0.58 29.39 -7.73
CA GLU A 57 0.58 29.50 -6.28
C GLU A 57 0.37 28.15 -5.60
N LEU A 58 -0.57 27.32 -6.11
CA LEU A 58 -0.76 25.96 -5.62
C LEU A 58 0.50 25.10 -5.82
N LYS A 59 1.12 25.19 -6.98
CA LYS A 59 2.36 24.41 -7.29
C LYS A 59 3.54 24.83 -6.43
N GLU A 60 3.69 26.12 -6.16
CA GLU A 60 4.76 26.64 -5.29
C GLU A 60 4.71 26.03 -3.90
N HIS A 61 3.52 25.83 -3.36
CA HIS A 61 3.31 25.25 -2.04
C HIS A 61 2.89 23.77 -2.04
N ALA A 62 3.19 23.03 -3.10
CA ALA A 62 2.79 21.62 -3.20
C ALA A 62 3.44 20.71 -2.14
N ASP A 63 4.65 21.05 -1.72
CA ASP A 63 5.50 20.20 -0.90
C ASP A 63 5.79 20.72 0.52
N ASP A 64 5.49 21.96 0.84
CA ASP A 64 5.72 22.55 2.15
C ASP A 64 4.47 22.53 3.05
N ILE A 65 4.11 21.34 3.52
CA ILE A 65 2.90 21.14 4.31
C ILE A 65 2.94 21.88 5.65
N ASN A 66 2.03 22.79 5.88
CA ASN A 66 1.87 23.48 7.16
C ASN A 66 1.04 22.63 8.14
N PHE A 67 1.69 21.61 8.73
CA PHE A 67 1.06 20.68 9.65
C PHE A 67 0.45 21.34 10.89
N ASP A 68 1.11 22.35 11.43
CA ASP A 68 0.64 22.99 12.67
C ASP A 68 -0.68 23.74 12.43
N VAL A 69 -0.78 24.48 11.33
CA VAL A 69 -2.02 25.19 10.97
C VAL A 69 -3.16 24.20 10.71
N ALA A 70 -2.89 23.10 9.99
CA ALA A 70 -3.89 22.08 9.76
C ALA A 70 -4.35 21.43 11.06
N LYS A 71 -3.43 21.07 11.94
CA LYS A 71 -3.71 20.45 13.26
C LYS A 71 -4.54 21.37 14.18
N GLU A 72 -4.16 22.65 14.28
CA GLU A 72 -4.93 23.60 15.09
C GLU A 72 -6.33 23.82 14.51
N ARG A 73 -6.46 23.89 13.19
CA ARG A 73 -7.77 23.99 12.53
C ARG A 73 -8.63 22.75 12.78
N GLU A 74 -8.05 21.55 12.74
CA GLU A 74 -8.76 20.29 12.96
C GLU A 74 -9.34 20.18 14.37
N LYS A 75 -8.68 20.73 15.38
CA LYS A 75 -9.22 20.79 16.76
C LYS A 75 -10.56 21.55 16.80
N VAL A 76 -10.74 22.54 15.92
CA VAL A 76 -11.93 23.36 15.87
C VAL A 76 -13.03 22.74 15.02
N VAL A 77 -12.69 22.34 13.77
CA VAL A 77 -13.69 21.88 12.80
C VAL A 77 -13.89 20.37 12.81
N ARG A 78 -13.00 19.61 13.42
CA ARG A 78 -13.02 18.14 13.54
C ARG A 78 -13.18 17.44 12.18
N HIS A 79 -12.48 17.96 11.19
CA HIS A 79 -12.52 17.45 9.81
C HIS A 79 -11.15 17.65 9.16
N ASP A 80 -10.44 16.54 8.93
CA ASP A 80 -9.06 16.54 8.44
C ASP A 80 -8.91 17.20 7.06
N VAL A 81 -9.72 16.80 6.07
CA VAL A 81 -9.63 17.36 4.71
C VAL A 81 -9.86 18.86 4.71
N MET A 82 -10.92 19.34 5.38
CA MET A 82 -11.21 20.80 5.44
C MET A 82 -10.16 21.57 6.21
N SER A 83 -9.48 20.93 7.18
CA SER A 83 -8.35 21.54 7.88
C SER A 83 -7.14 21.72 6.98
N HIS A 84 -6.86 20.76 6.12
CA HIS A 84 -5.79 20.85 5.13
C HIS A 84 -6.14 21.79 3.96
N VAL A 85 -7.42 21.87 3.53
CA VAL A 85 -7.89 22.90 2.59
C VAL A 85 -7.64 24.29 3.17
N TYR A 86 -8.00 24.50 4.44
CA TYR A 86 -7.74 25.76 5.13
C TYR A 86 -6.24 26.08 5.22
N ALA A 87 -5.42 25.12 5.67
CA ALA A 87 -3.98 25.33 5.80
C ALA A 87 -3.32 25.64 4.45
N TYR A 88 -3.74 24.98 3.38
CA TYR A 88 -3.27 25.26 2.03
C TYR A 88 -3.72 26.63 1.56
N GLY A 89 -4.97 27.01 1.80
CA GLY A 89 -5.51 28.33 1.47
C GLY A 89 -4.84 29.48 2.23
N VAL A 90 -4.27 29.24 3.42
CA VAL A 90 -3.47 30.24 4.14
C VAL A 90 -2.16 30.53 3.39
N GLN A 91 -1.55 29.52 2.80
CA GLN A 91 -0.33 29.65 1.98
C GLN A 91 -0.64 30.18 0.58
N CYS A 92 -1.85 29.88 0.06
CA CYS A 92 -2.29 30.19 -1.30
C CYS A 92 -3.53 31.14 -1.28
N PRO A 93 -3.37 32.42 -0.89
CA PRO A 93 -4.51 33.33 -0.74
C PRO A 93 -5.26 33.61 -2.04
N LYS A 94 -4.58 33.61 -3.20
CA LYS A 94 -5.23 33.80 -4.52
C LYS A 94 -6.02 32.55 -4.94
N ALA A 95 -5.50 31.36 -4.64
CA ALA A 95 -6.08 30.09 -5.03
C ALA A 95 -7.07 29.52 -4.00
N LYS A 96 -7.17 30.10 -2.82
CA LYS A 96 -7.95 29.51 -1.70
C LYS A 96 -9.41 29.19 -2.05
N GLY A 97 -10.02 29.91 -2.99
CA GLY A 97 -11.40 29.69 -3.41
C GLY A 97 -11.60 28.53 -4.39
N ILE A 98 -10.51 28.01 -4.98
CA ILE A 98 -10.55 26.94 -5.96
C ILE A 98 -10.00 25.62 -5.43
N ILE A 99 -9.40 25.61 -4.23
CA ILE A 99 -8.96 24.38 -3.60
C ILE A 99 -10.18 23.52 -3.30
N HIS A 100 -10.19 22.27 -3.81
CA HIS A 100 -11.26 21.31 -3.55
C HIS A 100 -12.63 21.68 -4.19
N LEU A 101 -12.63 22.48 -5.25
CA LEU A 101 -13.84 22.93 -5.92
C LEU A 101 -14.61 21.72 -6.47
N GLY A 102 -15.92 21.66 -6.26
CA GLY A 102 -16.79 20.55 -6.69
C GLY A 102 -16.52 19.19 -6.05
N ALA A 103 -15.38 19.00 -5.38
CA ALA A 103 -14.97 17.72 -4.86
C ALA A 103 -15.52 17.41 -3.45
N THR A 104 -15.45 16.15 -3.06
CA THR A 104 -15.72 15.68 -1.69
C THR A 104 -14.43 15.17 -1.04
N SER A 105 -14.45 14.96 0.28
CA SER A 105 -13.28 14.50 1.03
C SER A 105 -12.68 13.20 0.46
N CYS A 106 -13.51 12.31 -0.07
CA CYS A 106 -13.05 11.06 -0.67
C CYS A 106 -12.26 11.26 -1.97
N TYR A 107 -12.38 12.42 -2.63
CA TYR A 107 -11.53 12.75 -3.77
C TYR A 107 -10.05 12.66 -3.41
N VAL A 108 -9.62 13.34 -2.35
CA VAL A 108 -8.22 13.27 -1.93
C VAL A 108 -7.94 12.02 -1.10
N GLY A 109 -8.85 11.61 -0.22
CA GLY A 109 -8.65 10.45 0.64
C GLY A 109 -8.50 9.15 -0.15
N ASP A 110 -9.49 8.81 -0.92
CA ASP A 110 -9.56 7.53 -1.63
C ASP A 110 -8.57 7.44 -2.81
N ASN A 111 -8.39 8.51 -3.57
CA ASN A 111 -7.37 8.52 -4.62
C ASN A 111 -5.96 8.37 -4.02
N THR A 112 -5.68 9.02 -2.89
CA THR A 112 -4.41 8.86 -2.18
C THR A 112 -4.19 7.44 -1.69
N ASP A 113 -5.21 6.78 -1.14
CA ASP A 113 -5.10 5.40 -0.68
C ASP A 113 -4.69 4.46 -1.84
N ILE A 114 -5.29 4.62 -3.02
CA ILE A 114 -4.93 3.85 -4.21
C ILE A 114 -3.50 4.15 -4.67
N ILE A 115 -3.09 5.42 -4.71
CA ILE A 115 -1.73 5.84 -5.09
C ILE A 115 -0.70 5.24 -4.16
N ILE A 116 -0.93 5.34 -2.85
CA ILE A 116 -0.04 4.79 -1.81
C ILE A 116 0.04 3.26 -1.90
N MET A 117 -1.09 2.57 -2.03
CA MET A 117 -1.10 1.11 -2.23
C MET A 117 -0.35 0.69 -3.49
N ALA A 118 -0.50 1.42 -4.60
CA ALA A 118 0.23 1.13 -5.83
C ALA A 118 1.75 1.33 -5.66
N GLU A 119 2.19 2.37 -4.96
CA GLU A 119 3.60 2.59 -4.65
C GLU A 119 4.16 1.51 -3.71
N ALA A 120 3.40 1.14 -2.68
CA ALA A 120 3.77 0.09 -1.74
C ALA A 120 3.88 -1.28 -2.44
N LEU A 121 2.93 -1.63 -3.30
CA LEU A 121 3.01 -2.86 -4.12
C LEU A 121 4.22 -2.86 -5.06
N LYS A 122 4.61 -1.73 -5.65
CA LYS A 122 5.84 -1.62 -6.45
C LYS A 122 7.10 -1.91 -5.62
N LEU A 123 7.14 -1.46 -4.37
CA LEU A 123 8.24 -1.78 -3.46
C LEU A 123 8.26 -3.27 -3.10
N VAL A 124 7.11 -3.85 -2.77
CA VAL A 124 6.97 -5.30 -2.52
C VAL A 124 7.39 -6.11 -3.75
N ARG A 125 6.92 -5.71 -4.94
CA ARG A 125 7.33 -6.31 -6.22
C ARG A 125 8.85 -6.37 -6.38
N THR A 126 9.53 -5.26 -6.13
CA THR A 126 10.99 -5.20 -6.24
C THR A 126 11.66 -6.19 -5.29
N LYS A 127 11.20 -6.26 -4.04
CA LYS A 127 11.72 -7.21 -3.05
C LYS A 127 11.43 -8.66 -3.43
N LEU A 128 10.24 -8.94 -3.94
CA LEU A 128 9.84 -10.28 -4.37
C LEU A 128 10.69 -10.77 -5.56
N ILE A 129 10.92 -9.90 -6.56
CA ILE A 129 11.82 -10.20 -7.68
C ILE A 129 13.24 -10.53 -7.18
N ASN A 130 13.75 -9.80 -6.20
CA ASN A 130 15.06 -10.09 -5.62
C ASN A 130 15.09 -11.45 -4.91
N VAL A 131 14.03 -11.82 -4.18
CA VAL A 131 13.92 -13.15 -3.54
C VAL A 131 13.91 -14.23 -4.61
N ILE A 132 13.12 -14.09 -5.66
CA ILE A 132 13.06 -15.03 -6.80
C ILE A 132 14.44 -15.18 -7.44
N ALA A 133 15.13 -14.07 -7.71
CA ALA A 133 16.46 -14.10 -8.32
C ALA A 133 17.50 -14.82 -7.44
N GLU A 134 17.50 -14.58 -6.14
CA GLU A 134 18.44 -15.26 -5.22
C GLU A 134 18.10 -16.74 -5.04
N LEU A 135 16.82 -17.11 -4.98
CA LEU A 135 16.41 -18.53 -4.95
C LEU A 135 16.76 -19.25 -6.25
N ALA A 136 16.62 -18.60 -7.42
CA ALA A 136 17.02 -19.16 -8.71
C ALA A 136 18.53 -19.46 -8.75
N LYS A 137 19.35 -18.50 -8.29
CA LYS A 137 20.81 -18.69 -8.18
C LYS A 137 21.17 -19.86 -7.24
N PHE A 138 20.50 -19.93 -6.08
CA PHE A 138 20.70 -21.01 -5.12
C PHE A 138 20.29 -22.36 -5.72
N ALA A 139 19.13 -22.44 -6.38
CA ALA A 139 18.64 -23.65 -7.01
C ALA A 139 19.62 -24.15 -8.09
N ASP A 140 20.12 -23.25 -8.94
CA ASP A 140 21.11 -23.60 -9.97
C ASP A 140 22.43 -24.06 -9.37
N ALA A 141 22.96 -23.38 -8.37
CA ALA A 141 24.19 -23.75 -7.69
C ALA A 141 24.09 -25.10 -6.98
N GLN A 142 22.92 -25.48 -6.49
CA GLN A 142 22.68 -26.72 -5.75
C GLN A 142 21.97 -27.82 -6.56
N LYS A 143 21.85 -27.66 -7.88
CA LYS A 143 21.12 -28.61 -8.75
C LYS A 143 21.70 -30.03 -8.78
N ALA A 144 22.97 -30.15 -8.53
CA ALA A 144 23.69 -31.46 -8.49
C ALA A 144 23.89 -31.97 -7.05
N GLN A 145 23.57 -31.23 -6.01
CA GLN A 145 23.74 -31.62 -4.63
C GLN A 145 22.66 -32.64 -4.23
N PRO A 146 22.99 -33.94 -4.02
CA PRO A 146 22.00 -34.93 -3.65
C PRO A 146 21.51 -34.72 -2.22
N THR A 147 20.24 -35.01 -2.00
CA THR A 147 19.62 -35.05 -0.67
C THR A 147 18.45 -36.03 -0.65
N LEU A 148 18.01 -36.41 0.54
CA LEU A 148 16.86 -37.27 0.73
C LEU A 148 15.57 -36.43 0.67
N ALA A 149 14.63 -36.85 -0.17
CA ALA A 149 13.29 -36.27 -0.15
C ALA A 149 12.43 -36.91 0.95
N PHE A 150 11.47 -36.12 1.44
CA PHE A 150 10.50 -36.54 2.45
C PHE A 150 9.09 -36.41 1.92
N THR A 151 8.26 -37.43 2.14
CA THR A 151 6.81 -37.35 2.01
C THR A 151 6.21 -37.78 3.34
N HIS A 152 5.16 -37.09 3.79
CA HIS A 152 4.60 -37.28 5.15
C HIS A 152 5.65 -37.14 6.27
N PHE A 153 6.70 -36.36 6.00
CA PHE A 153 7.91 -36.22 6.83
C PHE A 153 8.65 -37.55 7.10
N GLN A 154 8.46 -38.54 6.23
CA GLN A 154 9.16 -39.83 6.22
C GLN A 154 10.13 -39.89 5.04
N PRO A 155 11.28 -40.54 5.21
CA PRO A 155 12.23 -40.76 4.13
C PRO A 155 11.56 -41.42 2.91
N ALA A 156 11.78 -40.82 1.74
CA ALA A 156 11.20 -41.29 0.49
C ALA A 156 12.31 -41.62 -0.53
N GLN A 157 12.47 -40.81 -1.57
CA GLN A 157 13.41 -41.03 -2.63
C GLN A 157 14.50 -39.96 -2.67
N PRO A 158 15.67 -40.23 -3.28
CA PRO A 158 16.68 -39.20 -3.52
C PRO A 158 16.15 -38.07 -4.42
N THR A 159 16.57 -36.86 -4.13
CA THR A 159 16.36 -35.67 -4.92
C THR A 159 17.64 -34.81 -4.88
N THR A 160 17.53 -33.53 -5.29
CA THR A 160 18.61 -32.55 -5.10
C THR A 160 18.14 -31.34 -4.28
N VAL A 161 19.07 -30.68 -3.62
CA VAL A 161 18.81 -29.45 -2.88
C VAL A 161 18.27 -28.37 -3.82
N GLY A 162 18.86 -28.25 -5.03
CA GLY A 162 18.39 -27.31 -6.03
C GLY A 162 16.95 -27.58 -6.49
N LYS A 163 16.62 -28.88 -6.73
CA LYS A 163 15.22 -29.24 -7.08
C LYS A 163 14.24 -28.89 -5.94
N ARG A 164 14.61 -29.11 -4.69
CA ARG A 164 13.78 -28.70 -3.53
C ARG A 164 13.57 -27.18 -3.52
N ALA A 165 14.62 -26.40 -3.79
CA ALA A 165 14.53 -24.95 -3.84
C ALA A 165 13.57 -24.43 -4.94
N THR A 166 13.43 -25.15 -6.06
CA THR A 166 12.48 -24.75 -7.11
C THR A 166 11.01 -24.87 -6.67
N LEU A 167 10.68 -25.64 -5.64
CA LEU A 167 9.33 -25.67 -5.09
C LEU A 167 8.98 -24.34 -4.43
N TRP A 168 9.91 -23.75 -3.68
CA TRP A 168 9.73 -22.43 -3.07
C TRP A 168 9.72 -21.33 -4.14
N LEU A 169 10.62 -21.44 -5.11
CA LEU A 169 10.73 -20.50 -6.23
C LEU A 169 9.42 -20.40 -6.99
N GLN A 170 8.83 -21.53 -7.34
CA GLN A 170 7.56 -21.60 -8.09
C GLN A 170 6.42 -20.87 -7.36
N GLU A 171 6.33 -21.02 -6.03
CA GLU A 171 5.28 -20.34 -5.25
C GLU A 171 5.46 -18.82 -5.28
N PHE A 172 6.68 -18.32 -5.15
CA PHE A 172 6.95 -16.88 -5.26
C PHE A 172 6.76 -16.34 -6.69
N GLU A 173 6.97 -17.15 -7.73
CA GLU A 173 6.66 -16.77 -9.11
C GLU A 173 5.15 -16.61 -9.29
N MET A 174 4.32 -17.52 -8.76
CA MET A 174 2.86 -17.39 -8.76
C MET A 174 2.41 -16.12 -8.02
N ASP A 175 3.00 -15.84 -6.86
CA ASP A 175 2.72 -14.61 -6.11
C ASP A 175 3.08 -13.35 -6.92
N LEU A 176 4.17 -13.38 -7.71
CA LEU A 176 4.56 -12.26 -8.56
C LEU A 176 3.55 -12.04 -9.70
N GLU A 177 3.09 -13.11 -10.35
CA GLU A 177 2.04 -13.04 -11.37
C GLU A 177 0.77 -12.39 -10.84
N ASP A 178 0.31 -12.83 -9.68
CA ASP A 178 -0.88 -12.27 -9.01
C ASP A 178 -0.67 -10.79 -8.63
N LEU A 179 0.50 -10.43 -8.09
CA LEU A 179 0.85 -9.05 -7.76
C LEU A 179 0.82 -8.14 -8.99
N GLU A 180 1.45 -8.57 -10.10
CA GLU A 180 1.47 -7.82 -11.37
C GLU A 180 0.05 -7.60 -11.90
N TYR A 181 -0.80 -8.63 -11.82
CA TYR A 181 -2.19 -8.51 -12.25
C TYR A 181 -2.95 -7.48 -11.40
N VAL A 182 -2.83 -7.54 -10.08
CA VAL A 182 -3.52 -6.58 -9.20
C VAL A 182 -2.99 -5.17 -9.40
N LEU A 183 -1.66 -4.99 -9.40
CA LEU A 183 -1.02 -3.69 -9.62
C LEU A 183 -1.45 -3.06 -10.96
N GLY A 184 -1.46 -3.86 -12.03
CA GLY A 184 -1.88 -3.42 -13.36
C GLY A 184 -3.37 -3.11 -13.48
N SER A 185 -4.20 -3.59 -12.55
CA SER A 185 -5.65 -3.40 -12.54
C SER A 185 -6.12 -2.21 -11.68
N LEU A 186 -5.23 -1.59 -10.87
CA LEU A 186 -5.58 -0.47 -10.02
C LEU A 186 -5.97 0.74 -10.87
N LYS A 187 -7.06 1.39 -10.46
CA LYS A 187 -7.60 2.60 -11.08
C LYS A 187 -7.87 3.62 -9.96
N LEU A 188 -7.81 4.90 -10.27
CA LEU A 188 -8.23 5.93 -9.33
C LEU A 188 -9.75 5.91 -9.12
N LEU A 189 -10.20 6.47 -8.00
CA LEU A 189 -11.61 6.78 -7.81
C LEU A 189 -12.06 7.82 -8.83
N GLY A 190 -11.22 8.82 -9.08
CA GLY A 190 -11.58 10.02 -9.82
C GLY A 190 -12.29 11.05 -8.94
N SER A 191 -13.01 11.98 -9.55
CA SER A 191 -13.80 13.01 -8.87
C SER A 191 -15.29 12.72 -9.04
N LYS A 192 -15.82 11.81 -8.22
CA LYS A 192 -17.18 11.26 -8.35
C LYS A 192 -18.26 12.06 -7.62
N GLY A 193 -17.88 12.92 -6.69
CA GLY A 193 -18.85 13.66 -5.87
C GLY A 193 -19.42 12.84 -4.72
N THR A 194 -20.46 13.36 -4.10
CA THR A 194 -21.01 12.85 -2.83
C THR A 194 -21.63 11.46 -2.95
N THR A 195 -22.22 11.12 -4.08
CA THR A 195 -22.97 9.87 -4.30
C THR A 195 -22.50 9.12 -5.55
N GLY A 196 -21.39 9.54 -6.17
CA GLY A 196 -20.89 8.93 -7.40
C GLY A 196 -21.53 9.46 -8.69
N THR A 197 -22.36 10.48 -8.58
CA THR A 197 -23.13 11.04 -9.72
C THR A 197 -22.51 12.29 -10.35
N GLN A 198 -21.43 12.81 -9.80
CA GLN A 198 -20.76 14.05 -10.24
C GLN A 198 -21.69 15.30 -10.26
N ALA A 199 -22.78 15.29 -9.46
CA ALA A 199 -23.79 16.35 -9.46
C ALA A 199 -23.22 17.75 -9.21
N SER A 200 -22.21 17.90 -8.34
CA SER A 200 -21.55 19.19 -8.10
C SER A 200 -20.84 19.72 -9.34
N PHE A 201 -20.24 18.83 -10.13
CA PHE A 201 -19.59 19.21 -11.40
C PHE A 201 -20.63 19.52 -12.48
N LEU A 202 -21.77 18.81 -12.47
CA LEU A 202 -22.87 19.12 -13.39
C LEU A 202 -23.38 20.54 -13.18
N GLU A 203 -23.43 21.00 -11.92
CA GLU A 203 -23.76 22.38 -11.60
C GLU A 203 -22.67 23.37 -12.01
N LEU A 204 -21.40 23.06 -11.76
CA LEU A 204 -20.25 23.91 -12.12
C LEU A 204 -20.07 24.11 -13.63
N PHE A 205 -20.47 23.13 -14.43
CA PHE A 205 -20.37 23.14 -15.89
C PHE A 205 -21.74 23.34 -16.58
N ASP A 206 -22.71 23.97 -15.91
CA ASP A 206 -24.03 24.33 -16.47
C ASP A 206 -24.75 23.16 -17.17
N GLY A 207 -24.58 21.94 -16.70
CA GLY A 207 -25.21 20.73 -17.23
C GLY A 207 -24.47 20.07 -18.42
N ASP A 208 -23.26 20.52 -18.75
CA ASP A 208 -22.47 19.94 -19.86
C ASP A 208 -21.84 18.58 -19.47
N GLN A 209 -22.58 17.52 -19.72
CA GLN A 209 -22.15 16.16 -19.43
C GLN A 209 -20.90 15.74 -20.24
N GLU A 210 -20.77 16.19 -21.49
CA GLU A 210 -19.62 15.83 -22.34
C GLU A 210 -18.31 16.38 -21.78
N THR A 211 -18.37 17.57 -21.17
CA THR A 211 -17.22 18.16 -20.49
C THR A 211 -16.92 17.44 -19.17
N ILE A 212 -17.94 17.08 -18.40
CA ILE A 212 -17.76 16.35 -17.12
C ILE A 212 -17.16 14.98 -17.33
N ASP A 213 -17.51 14.27 -18.39
CA ASP A 213 -16.97 12.94 -18.73
C ASP A 213 -15.45 12.96 -18.96
N LYS A 214 -14.85 14.12 -19.21
CA LYS A 214 -13.40 14.30 -19.39
C LYS A 214 -12.65 14.47 -18.07
N ILE A 215 -13.30 14.84 -16.97
CA ILE A 215 -12.65 15.14 -15.68
C ILE A 215 -11.82 13.96 -15.19
N ASP A 216 -12.43 12.81 -15.05
CA ASP A 216 -11.77 11.63 -14.51
C ASP A 216 -10.59 11.11 -15.37
N PRO A 217 -10.73 10.98 -16.70
CA PRO A 217 -9.59 10.64 -17.54
C PRO A 217 -8.41 11.61 -17.42
N MET A 218 -8.67 12.93 -17.37
CA MET A 218 -7.63 13.95 -17.26
C MET A 218 -6.93 13.89 -15.88
N ILE A 219 -7.68 13.70 -14.81
CA ILE A 219 -7.12 13.50 -13.47
C ILE A 219 -6.26 12.23 -13.43
N ALA A 220 -6.75 11.12 -13.99
CA ALA A 220 -5.99 9.87 -14.05
C ALA A 220 -4.65 10.06 -14.76
N GLU A 221 -4.65 10.70 -15.92
CA GLU A 221 -3.45 11.00 -16.71
C GLU A 221 -2.46 11.85 -15.90
N LYS A 222 -2.91 12.96 -15.30
CA LYS A 222 -2.08 13.87 -14.49
C LYS A 222 -1.46 13.17 -13.28
N MET A 223 -2.15 12.16 -12.73
CA MET A 223 -1.67 11.36 -11.59
C MET A 223 -0.91 10.09 -12.00
N GLY A 224 -0.70 9.86 -13.30
CA GLY A 224 0.06 8.72 -13.83
C GLY A 224 -0.69 7.39 -13.79
N PHE A 225 -2.01 7.41 -13.80
CA PHE A 225 -2.87 6.23 -13.87
C PHE A 225 -3.54 6.11 -15.23
N LYS A 226 -3.85 4.87 -15.61
CA LYS A 226 -4.47 4.59 -16.92
C LYS A 226 -5.95 5.01 -16.98
N ALA A 227 -6.65 4.99 -15.86
CA ALA A 227 -8.08 5.28 -15.80
C ALA A 227 -8.56 5.50 -14.36
N CYS A 228 -9.78 6.01 -14.23
CA CYS A 228 -10.59 5.93 -13.01
C CYS A 228 -11.59 4.78 -13.10
N TYR A 229 -12.13 4.34 -11.95
CA TYR A 229 -13.26 3.42 -11.93
C TYR A 229 -14.48 4.08 -12.60
N PRO A 230 -15.15 3.39 -13.53
CA PRO A 230 -16.27 4.00 -14.26
C PRO A 230 -17.48 4.24 -13.37
N VAL A 231 -17.68 3.39 -12.37
CA VAL A 231 -18.80 3.45 -11.43
C VAL A 231 -18.29 3.35 -10.01
N SER A 232 -18.80 4.21 -9.13
CA SER A 232 -18.54 4.18 -7.70
C SER A 232 -19.69 4.86 -6.94
N GLY A 233 -19.73 4.70 -5.63
CA GLY A 233 -20.41 5.64 -4.74
C GLY A 233 -19.54 6.87 -4.46
N GLN A 234 -19.58 7.37 -3.24
CA GLN A 234 -18.64 8.41 -2.78
C GLN A 234 -17.19 7.89 -2.73
N THR A 235 -17.03 6.59 -2.51
CA THR A 235 -15.74 5.90 -2.37
C THR A 235 -15.55 4.88 -3.49
N TYR A 236 -14.29 4.48 -3.76
CA TYR A 236 -14.07 3.26 -4.54
C TYR A 236 -14.56 2.03 -3.77
N SER A 237 -14.88 0.96 -4.49
CA SER A 237 -15.28 -0.30 -3.84
C SER A 237 -14.17 -0.83 -2.92
N ARG A 238 -14.48 -1.05 -1.64
CA ARG A 238 -13.52 -1.62 -0.65
C ARG A 238 -13.05 -3.03 -1.01
N LYS A 239 -13.66 -3.62 -2.05
CA LYS A 239 -13.15 -4.84 -2.70
C LYS A 239 -11.72 -4.67 -3.24
N VAL A 240 -11.31 -3.44 -3.58
CA VAL A 240 -9.95 -3.12 -4.01
C VAL A 240 -8.95 -3.38 -2.88
N ASP A 241 -9.25 -2.92 -1.67
CA ASP A 241 -8.43 -3.14 -0.48
C ASP A 241 -8.27 -4.64 -0.20
N THR A 242 -9.38 -5.40 -0.30
CA THR A 242 -9.38 -6.86 -0.17
C THR A 242 -8.45 -7.51 -1.19
N ARG A 243 -8.50 -7.07 -2.45
CA ARG A 243 -7.62 -7.63 -3.50
C ARG A 243 -6.15 -7.37 -3.21
N VAL A 244 -5.80 -6.16 -2.78
CA VAL A 244 -4.43 -5.80 -2.42
C VAL A 244 -3.94 -6.64 -1.23
N MET A 245 -4.72 -6.71 -0.16
CA MET A 245 -4.33 -7.46 1.03
C MET A 245 -4.26 -8.97 0.80
N ASN A 246 -5.06 -9.53 -0.11
CA ASN A 246 -4.97 -10.94 -0.48
C ASN A 246 -3.64 -11.27 -1.18
N ILE A 247 -3.07 -10.35 -1.97
CA ILE A 247 -1.72 -10.54 -2.54
C ILE A 247 -0.68 -10.61 -1.44
N LEU A 248 -0.74 -9.70 -0.46
CA LEU A 248 0.20 -9.72 0.67
C LEU A 248 0.05 -11.00 1.49
N ALA A 249 -1.18 -11.47 1.69
CA ALA A 249 -1.44 -12.74 2.38
C ALA A 249 -0.91 -13.96 1.59
N GLY A 250 -1.00 -13.95 0.26
CA GLY A 250 -0.41 -14.97 -0.61
C GLY A 250 1.10 -15.04 -0.45
N ILE A 251 1.79 -13.91 -0.62
CA ILE A 251 3.24 -13.80 -0.42
C ILE A 251 3.64 -14.25 1.00
N ALA A 252 2.87 -13.83 2.00
CA ALA A 252 3.10 -14.22 3.39
C ALA A 252 2.94 -15.74 3.59
N ALA A 253 1.98 -16.39 2.93
CA ALA A 253 1.80 -17.83 2.99
C ALA A 253 2.99 -18.59 2.37
N SER A 254 3.47 -18.17 1.21
CA SER A 254 4.67 -18.72 0.57
C SER A 254 5.92 -18.53 1.44
N ALA A 255 6.10 -17.33 2.01
CA ALA A 255 7.20 -17.04 2.93
C ALA A 255 7.11 -17.88 4.22
N HIS A 256 5.91 -18.07 4.76
CA HIS A 256 5.69 -18.91 5.94
C HIS A 256 6.08 -20.37 5.66
N LYS A 257 5.61 -20.92 4.53
CA LYS A 257 5.96 -22.28 4.11
C LYS A 257 7.46 -22.44 3.93
N PHE A 258 8.11 -21.56 3.17
CA PHE A 258 9.56 -21.54 3.01
C PHE A 258 10.28 -21.54 4.37
N SER A 259 9.89 -20.68 5.28
CA SER A 259 10.51 -20.55 6.60
C SER A 259 10.35 -21.79 7.47
N ASN A 260 9.22 -22.50 7.37
CA ASN A 260 9.02 -23.78 8.05
C ASN A 260 9.92 -24.86 7.49
N ASP A 261 10.03 -24.97 6.17
CA ASP A 261 10.92 -25.94 5.53
C ASP A 261 12.39 -25.71 5.96
N ILE A 262 12.87 -24.46 5.97
CA ILE A 262 14.22 -24.12 6.46
C ILE A 262 14.41 -24.54 7.92
N ARG A 263 13.43 -24.32 8.80
CA ARG A 263 13.52 -24.73 10.22
C ARG A 263 13.62 -26.25 10.38
N LEU A 264 12.83 -27.01 9.60
CA LEU A 264 12.88 -28.47 9.59
C LEU A 264 14.20 -28.99 9.02
N LEU A 265 14.68 -28.42 7.92
CA LEU A 265 15.94 -28.77 7.30
C LEU A 265 17.16 -28.43 8.19
N GLN A 266 17.08 -27.32 8.94
CA GLN A 266 18.13 -26.98 9.91
C GLN A 266 18.14 -27.95 11.09
N HIS A 267 16.97 -28.44 11.55
CA HIS A 267 16.89 -29.50 12.54
C HIS A 267 17.58 -30.78 12.04
N LEU A 268 17.38 -31.14 10.77
CA LEU A 268 18.02 -32.31 10.12
C LEU A 268 19.51 -32.07 9.76
N LYS A 269 20.05 -30.86 9.99
CA LYS A 269 21.42 -30.48 9.63
C LYS A 269 21.71 -30.46 8.13
N GLU A 270 20.68 -30.31 7.30
CA GLU A 270 20.81 -30.24 5.84
C GLU A 270 21.07 -28.83 5.33
N VAL A 271 20.45 -27.84 5.96
CA VAL A 271 20.55 -26.41 5.62
C VAL A 271 20.63 -25.59 6.91
N GLU A 272 21.41 -24.55 6.91
CA GLU A 272 21.48 -23.60 8.04
C GLU A 272 21.30 -22.16 7.53
N GLU A 273 20.64 -21.32 8.36
CA GLU A 273 20.64 -19.87 8.13
C GLU A 273 22.06 -19.29 8.25
N PRO A 274 22.38 -18.24 7.49
CA PRO A 274 23.60 -17.49 7.72
C PRO A 274 23.69 -17.00 9.16
N PHE A 275 24.80 -17.29 9.83
CA PHE A 275 25.07 -16.89 11.20
C PHE A 275 26.22 -15.88 11.23
N GLU A 276 25.98 -14.70 11.75
CA GLU A 276 26.98 -13.63 11.79
C GLU A 276 28.01 -13.89 12.90
N LYS A 277 29.25 -13.43 12.69
CA LYS A 277 30.36 -13.68 13.62
C LYS A 277 30.11 -13.18 15.03
N THR A 278 29.36 -12.09 15.16
CA THR A 278 29.02 -11.45 16.44
C THR A 278 27.60 -11.83 16.95
N GLN A 279 26.89 -12.66 16.23
CA GLN A 279 25.54 -13.07 16.59
C GLN A 279 25.56 -14.04 17.78
N ILE A 280 24.71 -13.77 18.77
CA ILE A 280 24.47 -14.69 19.90
C ILE A 280 23.24 -15.53 19.58
N GLY A 281 23.44 -16.83 19.41
CA GLY A 281 22.36 -17.77 19.10
C GLY A 281 21.54 -18.22 20.31
N SER A 282 22.14 -18.17 21.50
CA SER A 282 21.51 -18.55 22.75
C SER A 282 22.21 -17.88 23.92
N SER A 283 21.47 -17.41 24.91
CA SER A 283 22.02 -16.84 26.15
C SER A 283 22.67 -17.86 27.08
N ALA A 284 22.33 -19.13 26.92
CA ALA A 284 22.80 -20.23 27.81
C ALA A 284 23.76 -21.21 27.14
N MET A 285 23.67 -21.37 25.81
CA MET A 285 24.41 -22.40 25.08
C MET A 285 25.12 -21.80 23.87
N ALA A 286 26.42 -21.57 23.96
CA ALA A 286 27.24 -20.90 22.94
C ALA A 286 27.23 -21.63 21.57
N TYR A 287 27.06 -22.93 21.55
CA TYR A 287 27.03 -23.74 20.31
C TYR A 287 25.67 -23.73 19.60
N LYS A 288 24.60 -23.24 20.25
CA LYS A 288 23.24 -23.33 19.73
C LYS A 288 22.99 -22.25 18.68
N ARG A 289 22.63 -22.67 17.47
CA ARG A 289 22.27 -21.80 16.35
C ARG A 289 20.79 -21.95 16.07
N ASN A 290 20.00 -20.97 16.52
CA ASN A 290 18.57 -20.96 16.32
C ASN A 290 18.23 -20.35 14.94
N PRO A 291 17.21 -20.86 14.21
CA PRO A 291 16.74 -20.29 12.94
C PRO A 291 15.90 -19.04 13.16
N MET A 292 16.48 -18.01 13.78
CA MET A 292 15.76 -16.84 14.26
C MET A 292 15.15 -16.01 13.14
N ARG A 293 15.76 -16.00 11.95
CA ARG A 293 15.24 -15.29 10.77
C ARG A 293 13.99 -15.99 10.25
N SER A 294 14.04 -17.30 10.08
CA SER A 294 12.88 -18.11 9.66
C SER A 294 11.75 -18.07 10.70
N GLU A 295 12.07 -18.07 11.99
CA GLU A 295 11.06 -17.91 13.05
C GLU A 295 10.37 -16.55 12.98
N ARG A 296 11.11 -15.48 12.69
CA ARG A 296 10.55 -14.13 12.49
C ARG A 296 9.68 -14.06 11.24
N ILE A 297 10.14 -14.62 10.12
CA ILE A 297 9.34 -14.71 8.89
C ILE A 297 8.02 -15.42 9.17
N ALA A 298 8.05 -16.60 9.79
CA ALA A 298 6.84 -17.35 10.12
C ALA A 298 5.89 -16.56 11.05
N SER A 299 6.44 -15.83 12.00
CA SER A 299 5.66 -15.01 12.94
C SER A 299 4.96 -13.84 12.27
N LEU A 300 5.69 -13.05 11.50
CA LEU A 300 5.13 -11.88 10.80
C LEU A 300 4.18 -12.29 9.67
N SER A 301 4.48 -13.36 8.95
CA SER A 301 3.59 -13.89 7.91
C SER A 301 2.21 -14.26 8.46
N ARG A 302 2.13 -14.87 9.66
CA ARG A 302 0.83 -15.15 10.29
C ARG A 302 0.05 -13.88 10.60
N TYR A 303 0.74 -12.81 11.01
CA TYR A 303 0.10 -11.52 11.27
C TYR A 303 -0.54 -10.98 9.99
N VAL A 304 0.19 -10.93 8.88
CA VAL A 304 -0.31 -10.44 7.58
C VAL A 304 -1.49 -11.28 7.08
N MET A 305 -1.40 -12.63 7.16
CA MET A 305 -2.50 -13.51 6.72
C MET A 305 -3.79 -13.27 7.50
N ILE A 306 -3.71 -13.02 8.81
CA ILE A 306 -4.89 -12.74 9.63
C ILE A 306 -5.39 -11.31 9.40
N ASP A 307 -4.48 -10.33 9.26
CA ASP A 307 -4.84 -8.95 8.99
C ASP A 307 -5.58 -8.77 7.67
N ALA A 308 -5.31 -9.58 6.66
CA ALA A 308 -6.01 -9.58 5.38
C ALA A 308 -7.53 -9.87 5.49
N LEU A 309 -8.00 -10.40 6.60
CA LEU A 309 -9.44 -10.55 6.87
C LEU A 309 -10.12 -9.20 7.13
N ASN A 310 -9.43 -8.22 7.67
CA ASN A 310 -10.00 -6.90 7.96
C ASN A 310 -10.61 -6.24 6.71
N PRO A 311 -9.89 -6.05 5.60
CA PRO A 311 -10.48 -5.47 4.38
C PRO A 311 -11.60 -6.31 3.78
N ALA A 312 -11.53 -7.65 3.89
CA ALA A 312 -12.58 -8.52 3.40
C ALA A 312 -13.91 -8.31 4.14
N ILE A 313 -13.85 -8.25 5.47
CA ILE A 313 -15.01 -7.98 6.33
C ILE A 313 -15.51 -6.56 6.09
N THR A 314 -14.61 -5.57 6.05
CA THR A 314 -14.95 -4.17 5.77
C THR A 314 -15.69 -4.04 4.42
N SER A 315 -15.19 -4.71 3.38
CA SER A 315 -15.85 -4.73 2.06
C SER A 315 -17.27 -5.29 2.13
N ALA A 316 -17.47 -6.34 2.92
CA ALA A 316 -18.77 -7.00 3.07
C ALA A 316 -19.80 -6.18 3.87
N THR A 317 -19.34 -5.21 4.67
CA THR A 317 -20.19 -4.40 5.55
C THR A 317 -20.42 -2.96 5.06
N GLN A 318 -19.95 -2.61 3.85
CA GLN A 318 -20.25 -1.30 3.25
C GLN A 318 -21.72 -1.19 2.85
N TRP A 319 -22.30 0.01 3.06
CA TRP A 319 -23.69 0.29 2.75
C TRP A 319 -23.82 1.33 1.66
N PHE A 320 -24.62 1.02 0.64
CA PHE A 320 -24.97 1.96 -0.41
C PHE A 320 -23.78 2.76 -0.95
N GLU A 321 -23.89 4.07 -1.01
CA GLU A 321 -22.89 4.97 -1.57
C GLU A 321 -21.76 5.30 -0.59
N ARG A 322 -22.00 5.17 0.72
CA ARG A 322 -21.01 5.45 1.77
C ARG A 322 -21.43 4.96 3.15
N THR A 323 -20.50 4.31 3.84
CA THR A 323 -20.46 4.17 5.30
C THR A 323 -19.06 4.54 5.80
N LEU A 324 -18.89 4.93 7.06
CA LEU A 324 -17.62 5.43 7.61
C LEU A 324 -16.88 4.39 8.44
N ASP A 325 -17.44 3.21 8.67
CA ASP A 325 -16.84 2.16 9.50
C ASP A 325 -15.52 1.61 8.95
N ASP A 326 -15.30 1.77 7.65
CA ASP A 326 -14.04 1.41 6.99
C ASP A 326 -12.85 2.27 7.45
N SER A 327 -13.10 3.53 7.78
CA SER A 327 -12.06 4.55 7.89
C SER A 327 -10.99 4.24 8.94
N ALA A 328 -11.39 3.88 10.16
CA ALA A 328 -10.45 3.54 11.22
C ALA A 328 -9.74 2.20 10.95
N ASN A 329 -10.48 1.20 10.48
CA ASN A 329 -9.92 -0.12 10.15
C ASN A 329 -8.86 -0.04 9.07
N LYS A 330 -9.13 0.66 7.95
CA LYS A 330 -8.19 0.86 6.85
C LYS A 330 -6.88 1.53 7.27
N ARG A 331 -6.95 2.51 8.18
CA ARG A 331 -5.78 3.24 8.69
C ARG A 331 -4.82 2.35 9.48
N LEU A 332 -5.28 1.22 9.96
CA LEU A 332 -4.49 0.22 10.67
C LEU A 332 -4.11 -0.93 9.76
N SER A 333 -5.10 -1.64 9.23
CA SER A 333 -4.90 -2.90 8.52
C SER A 333 -4.07 -2.77 7.25
N ILE A 334 -4.28 -1.74 6.43
CA ILE A 334 -3.53 -1.60 5.19
C ILE A 334 -2.05 -1.27 5.45
N PRO A 335 -1.68 -0.23 6.22
CA PRO A 335 -0.28 0.05 6.51
C PRO A 335 0.45 -1.07 7.26
N GLU A 336 -0.24 -1.77 8.16
CA GLU A 336 0.37 -2.85 8.93
C GLU A 336 0.56 -4.13 8.12
N GLY A 337 -0.24 -4.35 7.09
CA GLY A 337 -0.09 -5.48 6.17
C GLY A 337 1.11 -5.34 5.24
N PHE A 338 1.46 -4.11 4.84
CA PHE A 338 2.64 -3.82 4.04
C PHE A 338 3.92 -3.79 4.85
#